data_747f2debbc3e1ad94b720faa51c1a371
#
_entry.id   747f2debbc3e1ad94b720faa51c1a371
#
_cell.length_a   1.000
_cell.length_b   1.000
_cell.length_c   1.000
_cell.angle_alpha   90.00
_cell.angle_beta   90.00
_cell.angle_gamma   90.00
#
_symmetry.space_group_name_H-M   'P 1'
#
loop_
_entity.id
_entity.type
_entity.pdbx_description
1 polymer ?
#
loop_
_entity_poly.entity_id
_entity_poly.type
_entity_poly.pdbx_seq_one_letter_code
_entity_poly.pdbx_strand_id
1 'polypeptide(L)'
;GTYVTSTNQSDMALRPGPGYKFPWEDMGSFKYLLFVPFVATAALGMDDADNWAYHMLVIAAIRYVHAQFWISLSRIHAVTQHTKIQAKGIDYKQVDREDHWDDYIILQAIIMTLVHKMPYLGYNNFPEHNTMGLWQLLLLHAGPTEFCYYWLHRALHHHTLYSWYHSHHHASFVTEPITGSVHPFMEHLMYTAN
;
A
#
# COMPACT_ATOMS: atom_id res chain seq x y z
N GLY A 1 19.59 -40.21 -3.92
CA GLY A 1 18.92 -38.98 -3.47
C GLY A 1 19.86 -37.81 -3.68
N THR A 2 19.75 -37.13 -4.82
CA THR A 2 20.46 -35.89 -5.12
C THR A 2 19.77 -34.80 -4.33
N TYR A 3 20.46 -34.26 -3.31
CA TYR A 3 20.06 -33.04 -2.63
C TYR A 3 20.14 -31.88 -3.68
N VAL A 4 18.99 -31.39 -4.06
CA VAL A 4 18.92 -30.09 -4.76
C VAL A 4 19.47 -29.08 -3.77
N THR A 5 20.68 -28.62 -4.03
CA THR A 5 21.27 -27.47 -3.34
C THR A 5 20.27 -26.33 -3.38
N SER A 6 19.95 -25.79 -2.22
CA SER A 6 19.14 -24.60 -2.07
C SER A 6 19.78 -23.48 -2.89
N THR A 7 19.39 -23.39 -4.17
CA THR A 7 19.59 -22.15 -4.93
C THR A 7 18.91 -21.06 -4.12
N ASN A 8 19.69 -20.10 -3.70
CA ASN A 8 19.29 -18.98 -2.88
C ASN A 8 17.99 -18.40 -3.43
N GLN A 9 16.92 -18.49 -2.65
CA GLN A 9 15.63 -17.83 -2.97
C GLN A 9 15.81 -16.32 -3.23
N SER A 10 16.91 -15.73 -2.71
CA SER A 10 17.34 -14.38 -3.01
C SER A 10 17.72 -14.15 -4.49
N ASP A 11 18.17 -15.16 -5.20
CA ASP A 11 18.62 -15.02 -6.59
C ASP A 11 17.48 -15.16 -7.62
N MET A 12 16.35 -15.72 -7.22
CA MET A 12 15.15 -15.83 -8.09
C MET A 12 14.27 -14.56 -8.07
N ALA A 13 14.50 -13.63 -7.15
CA ALA A 13 13.74 -12.39 -7.02
C ALA A 13 14.19 -11.28 -8.00
N LEU A 14 14.97 -11.56 -9.05
CA LEU A 14 15.89 -10.55 -9.57
C LEU A 14 15.79 -10.29 -11.07
N ARG A 15 14.58 -10.11 -11.57
CA ARG A 15 14.41 -9.32 -12.81
C ARG A 15 13.27 -8.32 -12.61
N PRO A 16 13.54 -7.21 -11.89
CA PRO A 16 12.53 -6.18 -11.70
C PRO A 16 12.07 -5.67 -13.07
N GLY A 17 10.75 -5.66 -13.27
CA GLY A 17 10.12 -5.15 -14.46
C GLY A 17 10.22 -3.63 -14.56
N PRO A 18 9.80 -3.04 -15.70
CA PRO A 18 9.71 -1.58 -15.84
C PRO A 18 8.77 -0.98 -14.78
N GLY A 19 9.18 0.15 -14.17
CA GLY A 19 8.39 0.81 -13.14
C GLY A 19 8.32 0.04 -11.82
N TYR A 20 9.34 -0.74 -11.51
CA TYR A 20 9.42 -1.49 -10.26
C TYR A 20 9.54 -0.58 -9.06
N LYS A 21 10.47 0.38 -9.10
CA LYS A 21 10.72 1.34 -8.04
C LYS A 21 9.71 2.48 -8.01
N PHE A 22 9.38 2.95 -6.81
CA PHE A 22 8.65 4.20 -6.66
C PHE A 22 9.51 5.38 -7.13
N PRO A 23 8.91 6.40 -7.76
CA PRO A 23 9.66 7.57 -8.23
C PRO A 23 10.40 8.34 -7.13
N TRP A 24 9.99 8.18 -5.88
CA TRP A 24 10.57 8.84 -4.69
C TRP A 24 11.32 7.87 -3.77
N GLU A 25 11.47 6.60 -4.14
CA GLU A 25 12.11 5.57 -3.29
C GLU A 25 13.50 5.98 -2.82
N ASP A 26 14.30 6.57 -3.72
CA ASP A 26 15.66 7.00 -3.40
C ASP A 26 15.73 8.29 -2.54
N MET A 27 14.60 8.93 -2.25
CA MET A 27 14.53 10.13 -1.42
C MET A 27 14.60 9.83 0.09
N GLY A 28 14.46 8.58 0.51
CA GLY A 28 14.38 8.22 1.92
C GLY A 28 13.29 9.04 2.64
N SER A 29 13.60 9.57 3.82
CA SER A 29 12.64 10.40 4.58
C SER A 29 12.25 11.71 3.89
N PHE A 30 13.01 12.19 2.92
CA PHE A 30 12.65 13.38 2.15
C PHE A 30 11.42 13.19 1.26
N LYS A 31 10.96 11.95 1.03
CA LYS A 31 9.70 11.66 0.34
C LYS A 31 8.49 12.35 0.98
N TYR A 32 8.51 12.60 2.28
CA TYR A 32 7.42 13.30 2.97
C TYR A 32 7.27 14.77 2.56
N LEU A 33 8.27 15.37 1.90
CA LEU A 33 8.14 16.69 1.30
C LEU A 33 7.08 16.74 0.20
N LEU A 34 6.71 15.58 -0.36
CA LEU A 34 5.60 15.47 -1.32
C LEU A 34 4.24 15.87 -0.70
N PHE A 35 4.12 15.85 0.63
CA PHE A 35 2.92 16.35 1.31
C PHE A 35 2.90 17.90 1.49
N VAL A 36 4.01 18.59 1.29
CA VAL A 36 4.10 20.05 1.48
C VAL A 36 3.05 20.81 0.65
N PRO A 37 2.82 20.51 -0.66
CA PRO A 37 1.78 21.17 -1.43
C PRO A 37 0.37 20.96 -0.84
N PHE A 38 0.09 19.77 -0.32
CA PHE A 38 -1.19 19.47 0.32
C PHE A 38 -1.37 20.28 1.61
N VAL A 39 -0.33 20.35 2.44
CA VAL A 39 -0.34 21.14 3.69
C VAL A 39 -0.54 22.62 3.37
N ALA A 40 0.18 23.16 2.39
CA ALA A 40 0.05 24.55 1.98
C ALA A 40 -1.37 24.86 1.46
N THR A 41 -1.91 23.98 0.59
CA THR A 41 -3.27 24.16 0.04
C THR A 41 -4.33 24.05 1.14
N ALA A 42 -4.19 23.09 2.07
CA ALA A 42 -5.09 22.94 3.19
C ALA A 42 -5.08 24.17 4.11
N ALA A 43 -3.89 24.71 4.41
CA ALA A 43 -3.74 25.88 5.26
C ALA A 43 -4.31 27.17 4.62
N LEU A 44 -4.15 27.34 3.31
CA LEU A 44 -4.68 28.48 2.58
C LEU A 44 -6.19 28.41 2.37
N GLY A 45 -6.76 27.22 2.38
CA GLY A 45 -8.20 26.98 2.19
C GLY A 45 -8.94 26.67 3.49
N MET A 46 -8.43 27.05 4.66
CA MET A 46 -9.05 26.74 5.96
C MET A 46 -10.49 27.26 6.12
N ASP A 47 -10.83 28.33 5.45
CA ASP A 47 -12.18 28.91 5.48
C ASP A 47 -13.11 28.31 4.41
N ASP A 48 -12.61 27.39 3.57
CA ASP A 48 -13.39 26.73 2.53
C ASP A 48 -14.01 25.44 3.08
N ALA A 49 -15.33 25.35 3.04
CA ALA A 49 -16.07 24.18 3.49
C ALA A 49 -15.72 22.90 2.68
N ASP A 50 -15.16 23.06 1.48
CA ASP A 50 -14.74 21.98 0.59
C ASP A 50 -13.21 21.91 0.44
N ASN A 51 -12.51 21.93 1.55
CA ASN A 51 -11.04 21.87 1.57
C ASN A 51 -10.56 20.43 1.27
N TRP A 52 -10.54 20.08 -0.01
CA TRP A 52 -10.13 18.76 -0.49
C TRP A 52 -8.73 18.35 -0.02
N ALA A 53 -7.79 19.29 0.08
CA ALA A 53 -6.42 19.00 0.52
C ALA A 53 -6.38 18.61 2.00
N TYR A 54 -7.21 19.24 2.83
CA TYR A 54 -7.40 18.84 4.23
C TYR A 54 -7.94 17.40 4.32
N HIS A 55 -8.95 17.06 3.53
CA HIS A 55 -9.49 15.68 3.53
C HIS A 55 -8.44 14.66 3.08
N MET A 56 -7.61 14.98 2.07
CA MET A 56 -6.51 14.09 1.65
C MET A 56 -5.47 13.89 2.76
N LEU A 57 -5.12 14.95 3.48
CA LEU A 57 -4.19 14.84 4.62
C LEU A 57 -4.78 13.99 5.75
N VAL A 58 -6.07 14.16 6.06
CA VAL A 58 -6.76 13.36 7.09
C VAL A 58 -6.77 11.88 6.68
N ILE A 59 -7.11 11.57 5.43
CA ILE A 59 -7.10 10.19 4.93
C ILE A 59 -5.68 9.59 5.02
N ALA A 60 -4.66 10.33 4.57
CA ALA A 60 -3.28 9.88 4.66
C ALA A 60 -2.87 9.63 6.12
N ALA A 61 -3.18 10.55 7.03
CA ALA A 61 -2.88 10.42 8.47
C ALA A 61 -3.57 9.19 9.08
N ILE A 62 -4.85 8.97 8.78
CA ILE A 62 -5.60 7.80 9.25
C ILE A 62 -4.95 6.51 8.74
N ARG A 63 -4.51 6.46 7.48
CA ARG A 63 -3.82 5.30 6.90
C ARG A 63 -2.49 5.03 7.58
N TYR A 64 -1.68 6.07 7.85
CA TYR A 64 -0.44 5.92 8.60
C TYR A 64 -0.70 5.39 10.02
N VAL A 65 -1.64 5.97 10.75
CA VAL A 65 -1.99 5.53 12.11
C VAL A 65 -2.51 4.10 12.10
N HIS A 66 -3.39 3.75 11.16
CA HIS A 66 -3.93 2.41 11.01
C HIS A 66 -2.82 1.37 10.74
N ALA A 67 -1.93 1.66 9.78
CA ALA A 67 -0.82 0.77 9.46
C ALA A 67 0.12 0.61 10.65
N GLN A 68 0.52 1.70 11.32
CA GLN A 68 1.37 1.66 12.51
C GLN A 68 0.72 0.93 13.69
N PHE A 69 -0.58 1.07 13.84
CA PHE A 69 -1.32 0.32 14.87
C PHE A 69 -1.17 -1.19 14.66
N TRP A 70 -1.43 -1.69 13.47
CA TRP A 70 -1.34 -3.12 13.17
C TRP A 70 0.10 -3.64 13.21
N ILE A 71 1.07 -2.86 12.70
CA ILE A 71 2.50 -3.20 12.78
C ILE A 71 2.91 -3.32 14.24
N SER A 72 2.55 -2.35 15.08
CA SER A 72 2.90 -2.34 16.49
C SER A 72 2.23 -3.49 17.25
N LEU A 73 0.93 -3.69 17.01
CA LEU A 73 0.16 -4.77 17.66
C LEU A 73 0.72 -6.15 17.33
N SER A 74 1.10 -6.38 16.07
CA SER A 74 1.67 -7.66 15.62
C SER A 74 3.03 -7.97 16.24
N ARG A 75 3.75 -6.94 16.71
CA ARG A 75 5.07 -7.07 17.32
C ARG A 75 5.02 -7.20 18.85
N ILE A 76 3.86 -7.02 19.47
CA ILE A 76 3.69 -7.25 20.92
C ILE A 76 3.66 -8.75 21.18
N HIS A 77 4.74 -9.28 21.76
CA HIS A 77 4.89 -10.72 22.04
C HIS A 77 3.73 -11.28 22.86
N ALA A 78 3.28 -10.55 23.90
CA ALA A 78 2.18 -10.98 24.76
C ALA A 78 0.86 -11.23 24.01
N VAL A 79 0.64 -10.50 22.90
CA VAL A 79 -0.56 -10.64 22.05
C VAL A 79 -0.39 -11.76 21.04
N THR A 80 0.81 -11.91 20.49
CA THR A 80 1.04 -12.74 19.28
C THR A 80 1.66 -14.11 19.56
N GLN A 81 2.16 -14.37 20.77
CA GLN A 81 2.91 -15.60 21.09
C GLN A 81 2.18 -16.91 20.77
N HIS A 82 0.84 -16.91 20.82
CA HIS A 82 0.01 -18.10 20.54
C HIS A 82 -0.66 -18.05 19.19
N THR A 83 -0.52 -16.96 18.43
CA THR A 83 -1.21 -16.74 17.15
C THR A 83 -0.26 -16.66 15.96
N LYS A 84 1.06 -16.60 16.20
CA LYS A 84 2.04 -16.60 15.12
C LYS A 84 2.06 -17.95 14.42
N ILE A 85 1.86 -17.93 13.11
CA ILE A 85 1.99 -19.12 12.25
C ILE A 85 3.45 -19.59 12.21
N GLN A 86 4.39 -18.63 12.29
CA GLN A 86 5.82 -18.93 12.30
C GLN A 86 6.45 -18.44 13.60
N ALA A 87 7.18 -19.33 14.28
CA ALA A 87 7.89 -19.02 15.51
C ALA A 87 9.15 -18.15 15.30
N LYS A 88 9.65 -18.07 14.05
CA LYS A 88 10.86 -17.33 13.69
C LYS A 88 10.62 -15.84 13.80
N GLY A 89 11.58 -15.12 14.39
CA GLY A 89 11.58 -13.64 14.40
C GLY A 89 11.94 -13.07 13.03
N ILE A 90 11.61 -11.80 12.82
CA ILE A 90 11.99 -11.04 11.63
C ILE A 90 13.49 -10.77 11.68
N ASP A 91 14.17 -10.94 10.56
CA ASP A 91 15.58 -10.57 10.42
C ASP A 91 15.73 -9.13 9.88
N TYR A 92 16.91 -8.55 10.07
CA TYR A 92 17.22 -7.19 9.61
C TYR A 92 17.08 -7.03 8.09
N LYS A 93 17.40 -8.07 7.33
CA LYS A 93 17.28 -8.03 5.87
C LYS A 93 15.82 -7.90 5.40
N GLN A 94 14.89 -8.47 6.18
CA GLN A 94 13.48 -8.30 5.91
C GLN A 94 13.03 -6.88 6.27
N VAL A 95 13.48 -6.35 7.42
CA VAL A 95 13.17 -4.97 7.84
C VAL A 95 13.65 -3.97 6.80
N ASP A 96 14.91 -4.11 6.34
CA ASP A 96 15.49 -3.22 5.33
C ASP A 96 14.74 -3.28 3.98
N ARG A 97 14.23 -4.45 3.62
CA ARG A 97 13.44 -4.62 2.39
C ARG A 97 12.03 -4.02 2.49
N GLU A 98 11.49 -3.96 3.69
CA GLU A 98 10.15 -3.46 3.98
C GLU A 98 10.12 -1.98 4.43
N ASP A 99 11.24 -1.25 4.29
CA ASP A 99 11.37 0.15 4.74
C ASP A 99 10.46 1.13 3.96
N HIS A 100 10.05 0.75 2.76
CA HIS A 100 9.18 1.55 1.88
C HIS A 100 7.69 1.17 1.96
N TRP A 101 7.27 0.55 3.05
CA TRP A 101 5.91 0.09 3.29
C TRP A 101 4.83 1.18 3.18
N ASP A 102 5.21 2.43 3.32
CA ASP A 102 4.31 3.59 3.34
C ASP A 102 4.23 4.34 2.00
N ASP A 103 5.02 3.95 1.01
CA ASP A 103 5.05 4.61 -0.29
C ASP A 103 3.70 4.57 -1.01
N TYR A 104 2.91 3.52 -0.77
CA TYR A 104 1.56 3.43 -1.30
C TYR A 104 0.63 4.52 -0.74
N ILE A 105 0.85 5.02 0.47
CA ILE A 105 0.03 6.08 1.08
C ILE A 105 0.26 7.40 0.32
N ILE A 106 1.52 7.69 -0.01
CA ILE A 106 1.88 8.84 -0.85
C ILE A 106 1.25 8.70 -2.24
N LEU A 107 1.40 7.54 -2.85
CA LEU A 107 0.82 7.24 -4.16
C LEU A 107 -0.70 7.46 -4.17
N GLN A 108 -1.40 6.95 -3.17
CA GLN A 108 -2.85 7.10 -3.07
C GLN A 108 -3.26 8.56 -2.89
N ALA A 109 -2.55 9.35 -2.09
CA ALA A 109 -2.81 10.77 -1.95
C ALA A 109 -2.67 11.50 -3.30
N ILE A 110 -1.65 11.18 -4.09
CA ILE A 110 -1.46 11.72 -5.43
C ILE A 110 -2.60 11.31 -6.37
N ILE A 111 -2.93 10.02 -6.43
CA ILE A 111 -3.97 9.50 -7.32
C ILE A 111 -5.33 10.08 -6.96
N MET A 112 -5.69 10.12 -5.69
CA MET A 112 -6.95 10.71 -5.23
C MET A 112 -7.05 12.18 -5.59
N THR A 113 -5.93 12.92 -5.52
CA THR A 113 -5.88 14.31 -5.99
C THR A 113 -6.14 14.42 -7.48
N LEU A 114 -5.51 13.57 -8.28
CA LEU A 114 -5.71 13.55 -9.72
C LEU A 114 -7.16 13.22 -10.08
N VAL A 115 -7.74 12.21 -9.43
CA VAL A 115 -9.14 11.82 -9.61
C VAL A 115 -10.08 12.96 -9.21
N HIS A 116 -9.83 13.63 -8.07
CA HIS A 116 -10.62 14.78 -7.62
C HIS A 116 -10.60 15.93 -8.62
N LYS A 117 -9.46 16.15 -9.29
CA LYS A 117 -9.31 17.23 -10.31
C LYS A 117 -9.87 16.85 -11.68
N MET A 118 -10.30 15.60 -11.90
CA MET A 118 -10.88 15.19 -13.18
C MET A 118 -12.33 15.67 -13.29
N PRO A 119 -12.65 16.53 -14.29
CA PRO A 119 -13.99 17.16 -14.38
C PRO A 119 -15.12 16.17 -14.68
N TYR A 120 -14.80 14.98 -15.16
CA TYR A 120 -15.78 13.95 -15.57
C TYR A 120 -16.25 13.03 -14.44
N LEU A 121 -15.56 13.01 -13.30
CA LEU A 121 -15.88 12.09 -12.20
C LEU A 121 -16.79 12.70 -11.14
N GLY A 122 -17.16 13.98 -11.28
CA GLY A 122 -18.21 14.63 -10.47
C GLY A 122 -17.92 14.75 -8.97
N TYR A 123 -16.68 14.59 -8.55
CA TYR A 123 -16.29 14.70 -7.14
C TYR A 123 -16.07 16.16 -6.74
N ASN A 124 -17.10 16.97 -6.89
CA ASN A 124 -16.98 18.40 -6.57
C ASN A 124 -17.18 18.69 -5.08
N ASN A 125 -17.75 17.74 -4.32
CA ASN A 125 -18.01 17.93 -2.90
C ASN A 125 -17.71 16.63 -2.15
N PHE A 126 -16.91 16.70 -1.09
CA PHE A 126 -16.77 15.64 -0.11
C PHE A 126 -17.88 15.80 0.93
N PRO A 127 -18.96 15.01 0.90
CA PRO A 127 -19.99 15.11 1.91
C PRO A 127 -19.43 14.70 3.25
N GLU A 128 -19.61 15.53 4.28
CA GLU A 128 -19.13 15.25 5.64
C GLU A 128 -19.66 13.92 6.18
N HIS A 129 -20.86 13.55 5.78
CA HIS A 129 -21.47 12.29 6.16
C HIS A 129 -22.41 11.76 5.09
N ASN A 130 -22.17 10.52 4.66
CA ASN A 130 -23.04 9.82 3.70
C ASN A 130 -23.23 8.36 4.13
N THR A 131 -24.33 8.10 4.86
CA THR A 131 -24.65 6.74 5.32
C THR A 131 -24.89 5.76 4.16
N MET A 132 -25.47 6.23 3.07
CA MET A 132 -25.66 5.40 1.87
C MET A 132 -24.32 5.04 1.22
N GLY A 133 -23.37 6.00 1.20
CA GLY A 133 -22.00 5.77 0.74
C GLY A 133 -21.28 4.67 1.52
N LEU A 134 -21.51 4.59 2.83
CA LEU A 134 -20.95 3.50 3.65
C LEU A 134 -21.48 2.13 3.20
N TRP A 135 -22.79 1.99 2.99
CA TRP A 135 -23.36 0.73 2.51
C TRP A 135 -22.88 0.38 1.11
N GLN A 136 -22.79 1.36 0.22
CA GLN A 136 -22.24 1.17 -1.13
C GLN A 136 -20.77 0.70 -1.07
N LEU A 137 -19.95 1.31 -0.21
CA LEU A 137 -18.57 0.91 0.01
C LEU A 137 -18.46 -0.53 0.48
N LEU A 138 -19.25 -0.92 1.49
CA LEU A 138 -19.26 -2.28 2.02
C LEU A 138 -19.68 -3.31 0.95
N LEU A 139 -20.72 -3.01 0.18
CA LEU A 139 -21.19 -3.89 -0.89
C LEU A 139 -20.19 -4.01 -2.03
N LEU A 140 -19.55 -2.91 -2.42
CA LEU A 140 -18.51 -2.92 -3.46
C LEU A 140 -17.31 -3.74 -3.01
N HIS A 141 -16.84 -3.57 -1.76
CA HIS A 141 -15.72 -4.34 -1.24
C HIS A 141 -16.05 -5.82 -1.05
N ALA A 142 -17.22 -6.14 -0.52
CA ALA A 142 -17.62 -7.54 -0.32
C ALA A 142 -17.93 -8.31 -1.62
N GLY A 143 -18.03 -7.63 -2.75
CA GLY A 143 -18.40 -8.24 -4.02
C GLY A 143 -17.45 -7.89 -5.17
N PRO A 144 -17.75 -6.86 -5.96
CA PRO A 144 -17.00 -6.55 -7.18
C PRO A 144 -15.49 -6.32 -6.95
N THR A 145 -15.12 -5.58 -5.92
CA THR A 145 -13.72 -5.27 -5.62
C THR A 145 -12.95 -6.53 -5.24
N GLU A 146 -13.51 -7.38 -4.35
CA GLU A 146 -12.88 -8.66 -4.01
C GLU A 146 -12.75 -9.59 -5.21
N PHE A 147 -13.78 -9.64 -6.07
CA PHE A 147 -13.75 -10.43 -7.30
C PHE A 147 -12.62 -9.96 -8.24
N CYS A 148 -12.54 -8.66 -8.50
CA CYS A 148 -11.51 -8.09 -9.36
C CYS A 148 -10.12 -8.24 -8.73
N TYR A 149 -9.98 -8.00 -7.42
CA TYR A 149 -8.74 -8.21 -6.68
C TYR A 149 -8.24 -9.65 -6.80
N TYR A 150 -9.12 -10.63 -6.61
CA TYR A 150 -8.76 -12.05 -6.76
C TYR A 150 -8.19 -12.35 -8.14
N TRP A 151 -8.85 -11.89 -9.21
CA TRP A 151 -8.38 -12.15 -10.57
C TRP A 151 -7.09 -11.41 -10.91
N LEU A 152 -6.94 -10.18 -10.44
CA LEU A 152 -5.71 -9.41 -10.58
C LEU A 152 -4.55 -10.11 -9.86
N HIS A 153 -4.74 -10.46 -8.59
CA HIS A 153 -3.73 -11.16 -7.81
C HIS A 153 -3.35 -12.51 -8.44
N ARG A 154 -4.36 -13.26 -8.91
CA ARG A 154 -4.12 -14.50 -9.64
C ARG A 154 -3.32 -14.28 -10.94
N ALA A 155 -3.58 -13.22 -11.67
CA ALA A 155 -2.82 -12.85 -12.86
C ALA A 155 -1.36 -12.49 -12.51
N LEU A 156 -1.13 -11.83 -11.38
CA LEU A 156 0.22 -11.52 -10.88
C LEU A 156 1.03 -12.78 -10.55
N HIS A 157 0.37 -13.90 -10.25
CA HIS A 157 1.05 -15.20 -10.12
C HIS A 157 1.43 -15.85 -11.45
N HIS A 158 1.10 -15.24 -12.60
CA HIS A 158 1.62 -15.71 -13.89
C HIS A 158 3.15 -15.53 -13.94
N HIS A 159 3.88 -16.53 -14.43
CA HIS A 159 5.35 -16.63 -14.32
C HIS A 159 6.11 -15.33 -14.70
N THR A 160 5.66 -14.59 -15.70
CA THR A 160 6.29 -13.34 -16.15
C THR A 160 6.00 -12.20 -15.17
N LEU A 161 4.73 -11.99 -14.81
CA LEU A 161 4.32 -10.91 -13.89
C LEU A 161 4.82 -11.18 -12.48
N TYR A 162 4.81 -12.44 -12.05
CA TYR A 162 5.35 -12.84 -10.77
C TYR A 162 6.81 -12.46 -10.62
N SER A 163 7.66 -12.82 -11.59
CA SER A 163 9.09 -12.51 -11.53
C SER A 163 9.39 -11.01 -11.60
N TRP A 164 8.55 -10.22 -12.29
CA TRP A 164 8.76 -8.80 -12.51
C TRP A 164 8.26 -7.92 -11.34
N TYR A 165 7.14 -8.27 -10.75
CA TYR A 165 6.46 -7.41 -9.78
C TYR A 165 6.12 -8.13 -8.47
N HIS A 166 5.51 -9.29 -8.53
CA HIS A 166 4.85 -9.91 -7.38
C HIS A 166 5.78 -10.73 -6.47
N SER A 167 6.91 -11.23 -7.00
CA SER A 167 7.88 -12.01 -6.23
C SER A 167 8.49 -11.26 -5.05
N HIS A 168 8.59 -9.92 -5.15
CA HIS A 168 9.07 -9.07 -4.07
C HIS A 168 8.13 -9.12 -2.85
N HIS A 169 6.83 -9.03 -3.09
CA HIS A 169 5.81 -9.15 -2.05
C HIS A 169 5.90 -10.52 -1.33
N HIS A 170 6.15 -11.59 -2.09
CA HIS A 170 6.33 -12.94 -1.52
C HIS A 170 7.74 -13.24 -0.98
N ALA A 171 8.66 -12.28 -1.03
CA ALA A 171 10.03 -12.48 -0.55
C ALA A 171 10.16 -12.42 0.98
N SER A 172 9.17 -11.93 1.70
CA SER A 172 9.16 -11.85 3.15
C SER A 172 8.89 -13.22 3.76
N PHE A 173 9.84 -13.73 4.54
CA PHE A 173 9.72 -15.05 5.16
C PHE A 173 8.72 -15.08 6.31
N VAL A 174 8.71 -14.00 7.12
CA VAL A 174 7.75 -13.81 8.20
C VAL A 174 6.70 -12.81 7.76
N THR A 175 5.48 -13.27 7.53
CA THR A 175 4.37 -12.37 7.15
C THR A 175 3.89 -11.57 8.35
N GLU A 176 3.90 -10.25 8.20
CA GLU A 176 3.37 -9.26 9.14
C GLU A 176 2.43 -8.29 8.42
N PRO A 177 1.65 -7.46 9.14
CA PRO A 177 0.81 -6.46 8.50
C PRO A 177 1.56 -5.52 7.56
N ILE A 178 2.81 -5.18 7.88
CA ILE A 178 3.68 -4.36 7.03
C ILE A 178 3.97 -5.04 5.69
N THR A 179 4.16 -6.36 5.67
CA THR A 179 4.43 -7.13 4.45
C THR A 179 3.33 -6.96 3.41
N GLY A 180 2.08 -6.87 3.86
CA GLY A 180 0.93 -6.64 3.00
C GLY A 180 0.90 -5.27 2.30
N SER A 181 1.77 -4.34 2.71
CA SER A 181 1.87 -3.00 2.13
C SER A 181 3.09 -2.83 1.21
N VAL A 182 3.97 -3.84 1.16
CA VAL A 182 5.23 -3.77 0.40
C VAL A 182 5.06 -4.41 -0.96
N HIS A 183 4.81 -3.58 -1.95
CA HIS A 183 4.68 -3.97 -3.36
C HIS A 183 5.47 -3.01 -4.25
N PRO A 184 5.92 -3.45 -5.44
CA PRO A 184 6.47 -2.55 -6.45
C PRO A 184 5.47 -1.49 -6.89
N PHE A 185 5.97 -0.36 -7.38
CA PHE A 185 5.14 0.77 -7.81
C PHE A 185 4.07 0.37 -8.85
N MET A 186 4.43 -0.39 -9.88
CA MET A 186 3.46 -0.82 -10.89
C MET A 186 2.38 -1.74 -10.33
N GLU A 187 2.72 -2.58 -9.37
CA GLU A 187 1.74 -3.44 -8.70
C GLU A 187 0.75 -2.61 -7.89
N HIS A 188 1.23 -1.59 -7.17
CA HIS A 188 0.35 -0.65 -6.47
C HIS A 188 -0.57 0.13 -7.43
N LEU A 189 -0.07 0.52 -8.61
CA LEU A 189 -0.93 1.14 -9.63
C LEU A 189 -2.02 0.19 -10.11
N MET A 190 -1.69 -1.09 -10.33
CA MET A 190 -2.68 -2.10 -10.71
C MET A 190 -3.76 -2.27 -9.62
N TYR A 191 -3.38 -2.31 -8.35
CA TYR A 191 -4.33 -2.37 -7.23
C TYR A 191 -5.17 -1.10 -7.10
N THR A 192 -4.61 0.06 -7.37
CA THR A 192 -5.35 1.33 -7.30
C THR A 192 -6.35 1.48 -8.45
N ALA A 193 -6.10 0.84 -9.59
CA ALA A 193 -7.00 0.85 -10.74
C ALA A 193 -8.17 -0.15 -10.61
N ASN A 194 -8.13 -1.01 -9.60
CA ASN A 194 -9.13 -2.01 -9.28
C ASN A 194 -10.16 -1.46 -8.26
#